data_37b9fb64c740045271b2c9c629e2a78d
#
_entry.id   37b9fb64c740045271b2c9c629e2a78d
#
_cell.length_a   1.000
_cell.length_b   1.000
_cell.length_c   1.000
_cell.angle_alpha   90.00
_cell.angle_beta   90.00
_cell.angle_gamma   90.00
#
_symmetry.space_group_name_H-M   'P 1'
#
loop_
_entity.id
_entity.type
_entity.pdbx_description
1 polymer ?
#
loop_
_entity_poly.entity_id
_entity_poly.type
_entity_poly.pdbx_seq_one_letter_code
_entity_poly.pdbx_strand_id
1 'polypeptide(L)'
;MSADPSAQGVSAAAMPTAPVDDQLVLALPKGRILKELRPLLSHAGIHPEPAFDDDKSRLLRFATNVPNLSIIRVRSFDVATFVAFGAAHLGVAGNDVLMEFDYPEIYAPLDLGIGACRLSVAEPVEMMEGDDPSRWSHVRVATKYPEVTKRHFAARGVQAECVKLNGAMELAPTLGLCRRIVDLVSTGSTLKANGLVEVEHIADVTSRLIVNRAAFKTRTAEISQWIDKFREAVNARQA
;
A
#
# COMPACT_ATOMS: atom_id res chain seq x y z
N MET A 1 48.50 18.76 -27.35
CA MET A 1 47.39 17.94 -27.88
C MET A 1 47.52 16.57 -27.24
N SER A 2 46.80 16.36 -26.13
CA SER A 2 46.75 15.07 -25.45
C SER A 2 45.28 14.66 -25.40
N ALA A 3 44.97 13.56 -26.05
CA ALA A 3 43.63 12.97 -26.08
C ALA A 3 43.39 12.20 -24.78
N ASP A 4 42.24 12.44 -24.16
CA ASP A 4 41.72 11.74 -22.98
C ASP A 4 41.01 10.44 -23.43
N PRO A 5 41.39 9.24 -22.96
CA PRO A 5 40.74 7.98 -23.30
C PRO A 5 39.95 7.44 -22.10
N SER A 6 38.82 8.06 -21.73
CA SER A 6 37.93 7.48 -20.69
C SER A 6 36.45 7.68 -20.98
N ALA A 7 36.04 7.26 -22.18
CA ALA A 7 34.63 6.99 -22.44
C ALA A 7 34.39 5.47 -22.42
N GLN A 8 34.38 4.88 -21.22
CA GLN A 8 33.89 3.49 -21.06
C GLN A 8 32.38 3.52 -21.19
N GLY A 9 31.88 2.94 -22.28
CA GLY A 9 30.49 2.80 -22.58
C GLY A 9 29.74 2.02 -21.49
N VAL A 10 28.74 2.67 -20.89
CA VAL A 10 27.75 2.00 -20.09
C VAL A 10 26.96 1.06 -21.02
N SER A 11 27.22 -0.23 -20.90
CA SER A 11 26.44 -1.26 -21.58
C SER A 11 24.97 -1.11 -21.16
N ALA A 12 24.13 -0.65 -22.07
CA ALA A 12 22.71 -0.67 -21.91
C ALA A 12 22.29 -2.14 -21.81
N ALA A 13 21.87 -2.55 -20.61
CA ALA A 13 21.23 -3.85 -20.41
C ALA A 13 20.04 -3.93 -21.39
N ALA A 14 20.06 -4.91 -22.27
CA ALA A 14 19.03 -5.13 -23.26
C ALA A 14 17.70 -5.31 -22.56
N MET A 15 16.75 -4.40 -22.79
CA MET A 15 15.36 -4.57 -22.36
C MET A 15 14.81 -5.87 -22.96
N PRO A 16 14.10 -6.69 -22.20
CA PRO A 16 13.50 -7.90 -22.76
C PRO A 16 12.52 -7.50 -23.87
N THR A 17 12.76 -7.99 -25.07
CA THR A 17 12.02 -7.69 -26.30
C THR A 17 10.75 -8.53 -26.48
N ALA A 18 10.06 -8.89 -25.41
CA ALA A 18 8.71 -9.44 -25.51
C ALA A 18 7.69 -8.28 -25.66
N PRO A 19 6.67 -8.43 -26.50
CA PRO A 19 5.62 -7.43 -26.61
C PRO A 19 5.02 -7.17 -25.22
N VAL A 20 4.85 -5.91 -24.86
CA VAL A 20 4.35 -5.48 -23.55
C VAL A 20 2.94 -6.02 -23.28
N ASP A 21 2.21 -6.42 -24.31
CA ASP A 21 0.81 -6.89 -24.27
C ASP A 21 0.61 -8.31 -23.71
N ASP A 22 1.66 -9.15 -23.64
CA ASP A 22 1.47 -10.57 -23.24
C ASP A 22 2.01 -10.90 -21.84
N GLN A 23 2.72 -9.97 -21.21
CA GLN A 23 3.35 -10.19 -19.92
C GLN A 23 2.47 -9.73 -18.74
N LEU A 24 2.25 -10.61 -17.75
CA LEU A 24 1.63 -10.21 -16.49
C LEU A 24 2.56 -9.26 -15.72
N VAL A 25 1.96 -8.24 -15.11
CA VAL A 25 2.65 -7.30 -14.22
C VAL A 25 2.06 -7.39 -12.84
N LEU A 26 2.91 -7.67 -11.85
CA LEU A 26 2.58 -7.69 -10.42
C LEU A 26 3.13 -6.42 -9.75
N ALA A 27 2.26 -5.55 -9.25
CA ALA A 27 2.64 -4.34 -8.54
C ALA A 27 2.84 -4.61 -7.05
N LEU A 28 4.03 -4.30 -6.52
CA LEU A 28 4.39 -4.51 -5.12
C LEU A 28 4.74 -3.21 -4.42
N PRO A 29 4.32 -3.04 -3.14
CA PRO A 29 4.66 -1.87 -2.35
C PRO A 29 6.10 -1.93 -1.85
N LYS A 30 6.76 -0.76 -1.72
CA LYS A 30 8.05 -0.63 -1.05
C LYS A 30 7.89 -0.70 0.47
N GLY A 31 8.98 -1.00 1.18
CA GLY A 31 9.06 -0.87 2.64
C GLY A 31 8.65 -2.12 3.43
N ARG A 32 7.99 -1.92 4.59
CA ARG A 32 7.68 -2.98 5.54
C ARG A 32 6.87 -4.13 4.90
N ILE A 33 5.83 -3.81 4.18
CA ILE A 33 4.95 -4.81 3.55
C ILE A 33 5.73 -5.71 2.59
N LEU A 34 6.67 -5.16 1.82
CA LEU A 34 7.49 -5.95 0.93
C LEU A 34 8.33 -7.00 1.69
N LYS A 35 8.87 -6.63 2.87
CA LYS A 35 9.64 -7.57 3.71
C LYS A 35 8.78 -8.73 4.18
N GLU A 36 7.54 -8.45 4.63
CA GLU A 36 6.60 -9.47 5.09
C GLU A 36 6.03 -10.31 3.91
N LEU A 37 6.00 -9.75 2.70
CA LEU A 37 5.52 -10.42 1.50
C LEU A 37 6.53 -11.41 0.89
N ARG A 38 7.84 -11.21 1.11
CA ARG A 38 8.89 -12.06 0.51
C ARG A 38 8.70 -13.56 0.72
N PRO A 39 8.39 -14.07 1.93
CA PRO A 39 8.12 -15.48 2.12
C PRO A 39 6.95 -15.98 1.27
N LEU A 40 5.89 -15.17 1.11
CA LEU A 40 4.74 -15.53 0.28
C LEU A 40 5.09 -15.59 -1.19
N LEU A 41 5.90 -14.64 -1.71
CA LEU A 41 6.41 -14.67 -3.09
C LEU A 41 7.22 -15.94 -3.34
N SER A 42 8.14 -16.26 -2.44
CA SER A 42 8.99 -17.45 -2.55
C SER A 42 8.14 -18.73 -2.55
N HIS A 43 7.16 -18.83 -1.66
CA HIS A 43 6.25 -19.98 -1.59
C HIS A 43 5.37 -20.10 -2.83
N ALA A 44 4.92 -18.99 -3.39
CA ALA A 44 4.19 -18.95 -4.66
C ALA A 44 5.09 -19.25 -5.88
N GLY A 45 6.41 -19.47 -5.67
CA GLY A 45 7.39 -19.76 -6.72
C GLY A 45 7.81 -18.55 -7.53
N ILE A 46 7.70 -17.34 -6.96
CA ILE A 46 8.11 -16.08 -7.61
C ILE A 46 9.45 -15.64 -7.02
N HIS A 47 10.50 -15.68 -7.85
CA HIS A 47 11.84 -15.24 -7.49
C HIS A 47 12.26 -14.09 -8.42
N PRO A 48 12.28 -12.85 -7.90
CA PRO A 48 12.76 -11.70 -8.69
C PRO A 48 14.25 -11.79 -8.99
N GLU A 49 14.69 -11.08 -10.03
CA GLU A 49 16.09 -10.90 -10.32
C GLU A 49 16.87 -10.23 -9.17
N PRO A 50 18.21 -10.42 -9.06
CA PRO A 50 19.01 -9.91 -7.92
C PRO A 50 18.92 -8.40 -7.70
N ALA A 51 18.73 -7.62 -8.76
CA ALA A 51 18.57 -6.16 -8.67
C ALA A 51 17.33 -5.73 -7.85
N PHE A 52 16.35 -6.62 -7.65
CA PHE A 52 15.19 -6.36 -6.81
C PHE A 52 15.57 -6.21 -5.34
N ASP A 53 16.62 -6.85 -4.89
CA ASP A 53 17.10 -6.85 -3.51
C ASP A 53 18.21 -5.82 -3.26
N ASP A 54 18.69 -5.17 -4.30
CA ASP A 54 19.67 -4.09 -4.18
C ASP A 54 18.97 -2.77 -3.81
N ASP A 55 19.21 -2.29 -2.61
CA ASP A 55 18.68 -1.01 -2.12
C ASP A 55 19.22 0.21 -2.89
N LYS A 56 20.35 0.05 -3.60
CA LYS A 56 20.94 1.10 -4.45
C LYS A 56 20.35 1.11 -5.85
N SER A 57 19.68 0.03 -6.26
CA SER A 57 19.04 -0.07 -7.57
C SER A 57 17.95 0.98 -7.72
N ARG A 58 18.01 1.74 -8.81
CA ARG A 58 16.96 2.69 -9.22
C ARG A 58 15.92 2.07 -10.15
N LEU A 59 16.04 0.78 -10.45
CA LEU A 59 15.07 0.06 -11.25
C LEU A 59 13.73 0.02 -10.54
N LEU A 60 12.66 0.14 -11.30
CA LEU A 60 11.28 0.07 -10.81
C LEU A 60 10.54 -1.16 -11.35
N ARG A 61 11.03 -1.77 -12.43
CA ARG A 61 10.53 -3.01 -13.04
C ARG A 61 11.62 -4.06 -13.01
N PHE A 62 11.24 -5.29 -12.66
CA PHE A 62 12.15 -6.41 -12.43
C PHE A 62 11.60 -7.65 -13.13
N ALA A 63 12.49 -8.39 -13.78
CA ALA A 63 12.19 -9.72 -14.28
C ALA A 63 12.03 -10.71 -13.10
N THR A 64 11.39 -11.84 -13.39
CA THR A 64 11.28 -12.96 -12.44
C THR A 64 11.74 -14.25 -13.10
N ASN A 65 11.86 -15.32 -12.31
CA ASN A 65 12.07 -16.68 -12.83
C ASN A 65 10.92 -17.18 -13.71
N VAL A 66 9.77 -16.49 -13.71
CA VAL A 66 8.61 -16.83 -14.53
C VAL A 66 8.62 -15.96 -15.78
N PRO A 67 8.78 -16.53 -17.00
CA PRO A 67 9.02 -15.75 -18.22
C PRO A 67 7.96 -14.69 -18.52
N ASN A 68 6.69 -14.99 -18.22
CA ASN A 68 5.56 -14.09 -18.51
C ASN A 68 5.13 -13.23 -17.30
N LEU A 69 5.95 -13.14 -16.25
CA LEU A 69 5.65 -12.35 -15.06
C LEU A 69 6.78 -11.37 -14.78
N SER A 70 6.45 -10.09 -14.69
CA SER A 70 7.36 -9.05 -14.19
C SER A 70 6.78 -8.41 -12.93
N ILE A 71 7.66 -7.83 -12.12
CA ILE A 71 7.30 -7.09 -10.91
C ILE A 71 7.58 -5.62 -11.14
N ILE A 72 6.67 -4.75 -10.71
CA ILE A 72 6.96 -3.33 -10.50
C ILE A 72 6.96 -3.00 -9.01
N ARG A 73 7.90 -2.15 -8.57
CA ARG A 73 8.07 -1.75 -7.18
C ARG A 73 7.76 -0.28 -7.00
N VAL A 74 6.60 0.02 -6.42
CA VAL A 74 6.03 1.37 -6.32
C VAL A 74 5.70 1.75 -4.87
N ARG A 75 5.18 2.96 -4.62
CA ARG A 75 4.65 3.32 -3.29
C ARG A 75 3.33 2.60 -3.04
N SER A 76 3.03 2.31 -1.77
CA SER A 76 1.83 1.54 -1.38
C SER A 76 0.54 2.10 -1.96
N PHE A 77 0.37 3.43 -1.94
CA PHE A 77 -0.82 4.10 -2.50
C PHE A 77 -0.91 3.97 -4.03
N ASP A 78 0.23 3.93 -4.71
CA ASP A 78 0.27 3.86 -6.17
C ASP A 78 -0.07 2.46 -6.69
N VAL A 79 0.12 1.40 -5.87
CA VAL A 79 -0.19 0.01 -6.28
C VAL A 79 -1.64 -0.12 -6.74
N ALA A 80 -2.59 0.38 -5.95
CA ALA A 80 -4.01 0.31 -6.28
C ALA A 80 -4.31 1.06 -7.59
N THR A 81 -3.70 2.22 -7.80
CA THR A 81 -3.85 3.01 -9.02
C THR A 81 -3.30 2.26 -10.24
N PHE A 82 -2.08 1.69 -10.16
CA PHE A 82 -1.53 0.91 -11.27
C PHE A 82 -2.40 -0.28 -11.66
N VAL A 83 -3.01 -0.95 -10.66
CA VAL A 83 -3.92 -2.07 -10.90
C VAL A 83 -5.27 -1.58 -11.44
N ALA A 84 -5.86 -0.54 -10.87
CA ALA A 84 -7.16 -0.02 -11.31
C ALA A 84 -7.15 0.40 -12.79
N PHE A 85 -6.09 1.09 -13.20
CA PHE A 85 -5.92 1.56 -14.58
C PHE A 85 -5.31 0.54 -15.55
N GLY A 86 -5.11 -0.71 -15.11
CA GLY A 86 -4.66 -1.82 -15.97
C GLY A 86 -3.18 -1.81 -16.34
N ALA A 87 -2.38 -0.89 -15.78
CA ALA A 87 -0.92 -0.89 -15.97
C ALA A 87 -0.24 -2.04 -15.20
N ALA A 88 -0.90 -2.57 -14.18
CA ALA A 88 -0.56 -3.83 -13.54
C ALA A 88 -1.82 -4.73 -13.50
N HIS A 89 -1.60 -6.04 -13.67
CA HIS A 89 -2.68 -7.03 -13.70
C HIS A 89 -3.05 -7.50 -12.30
N LEU A 90 -2.03 -7.63 -11.44
CA LEU A 90 -2.14 -7.98 -10.03
C LEU A 90 -1.34 -6.98 -9.19
N GLY A 91 -1.65 -6.93 -7.89
CA GLY A 91 -0.89 -6.12 -6.96
C GLY A 91 -1.10 -6.55 -5.51
N VAL A 92 -0.29 -5.98 -4.62
CA VAL A 92 -0.47 -6.13 -3.18
C VAL A 92 -0.67 -4.75 -2.57
N ALA A 93 -1.84 -4.51 -2.01
CA ALA A 93 -2.21 -3.24 -1.38
C ALA A 93 -2.86 -3.47 -0.02
N GLY A 94 -2.64 -2.54 0.90
CA GLY A 94 -3.35 -2.53 2.17
C GLY A 94 -4.85 -2.24 1.98
N ASN A 95 -5.67 -2.83 2.82
CA ASN A 95 -7.11 -2.57 2.81
C ASN A 95 -7.43 -1.09 3.07
N ASP A 96 -6.58 -0.37 3.80
CA ASP A 96 -6.64 1.08 3.98
C ASP A 96 -6.64 1.85 2.65
N VAL A 97 -5.77 1.46 1.72
CA VAL A 97 -5.67 2.05 0.38
C VAL A 97 -6.91 1.72 -0.44
N LEU A 98 -7.41 0.49 -0.35
CA LEU A 98 -8.63 0.07 -1.05
C LEU A 98 -9.85 0.84 -0.56
N MET A 99 -9.98 1.03 0.75
CA MET A 99 -11.06 1.83 1.34
C MET A 99 -10.96 3.31 0.95
N GLU A 100 -9.76 3.86 0.82
CA GLU A 100 -9.57 5.27 0.46
C GLU A 100 -9.98 5.55 -0.98
N PHE A 101 -9.52 4.74 -1.93
CA PHE A 101 -9.76 4.98 -3.35
C PHE A 101 -11.06 4.38 -3.87
N ASP A 102 -11.50 3.26 -3.29
CA ASP A 102 -12.75 2.56 -3.65
C ASP A 102 -12.93 2.33 -5.17
N TYR A 103 -11.84 1.91 -5.84
CA TYR A 103 -11.83 1.68 -7.28
C TYR A 103 -12.68 0.47 -7.68
N PRO A 104 -13.77 0.63 -8.46
CA PRO A 104 -14.62 -0.47 -8.90
C PRO A 104 -13.92 -1.46 -9.86
N GLU A 105 -12.81 -1.04 -10.48
CA GLU A 105 -11.98 -1.85 -11.37
C GLU A 105 -11.13 -2.88 -10.64
N ILE A 106 -11.03 -2.78 -9.31
CA ILE A 106 -10.26 -3.70 -8.48
C ILE A 106 -11.16 -4.82 -7.94
N TYR A 107 -10.62 -6.04 -7.99
CA TYR A 107 -11.10 -7.21 -7.27
C TYR A 107 -10.04 -7.63 -6.26
N ALA A 108 -10.43 -7.86 -5.01
CA ALA A 108 -9.54 -8.25 -3.92
C ALA A 108 -9.88 -9.66 -3.42
N PRO A 109 -9.44 -10.73 -4.13
CA PRO A 109 -9.84 -12.11 -3.87
C PRO A 109 -9.25 -12.72 -2.60
N LEU A 110 -8.16 -12.18 -2.05
CA LEU A 110 -7.42 -12.84 -0.98
C LEU A 110 -6.84 -11.84 0.02
N ASP A 111 -7.08 -12.11 1.31
CA ASP A 111 -6.35 -11.50 2.41
C ASP A 111 -5.01 -12.23 2.60
N LEU A 112 -3.90 -11.51 2.58
CA LEU A 112 -2.57 -12.08 2.73
C LEU A 112 -2.15 -12.23 4.20
N GLY A 113 -2.91 -11.68 5.15
CA GLY A 113 -2.64 -11.73 6.58
C GLY A 113 -1.32 -11.08 6.99
N ILE A 114 -0.81 -10.12 6.19
CA ILE A 114 0.43 -9.37 6.45
C ILE A 114 0.17 -7.90 6.64
N GLY A 115 1.09 -7.21 7.31
CA GLY A 115 1.00 -5.78 7.55
C GLY A 115 -0.11 -5.39 8.50
N ALA A 116 -0.54 -6.28 9.38
CA ALA A 116 -1.65 -6.05 10.31
C ALA A 116 -1.46 -4.77 11.12
N CYS A 117 -2.45 -3.90 11.07
CA CYS A 117 -2.56 -2.67 11.84
C CYS A 117 -4.02 -2.24 11.87
N ARG A 118 -4.31 -1.08 12.43
CA ARG A 118 -5.66 -0.51 12.44
C ARG A 118 -5.63 0.94 12.02
N LEU A 119 -6.68 1.39 11.37
CA LEU A 119 -6.92 2.79 11.08
C LEU A 119 -7.72 3.38 12.24
N SER A 120 -7.23 4.45 12.85
CA SER A 120 -7.81 4.97 14.08
C SER A 120 -7.78 6.49 14.12
N VAL A 121 -8.69 7.07 14.91
CA VAL A 121 -8.67 8.47 15.32
C VAL A 121 -7.78 8.59 16.54
N ALA A 122 -6.87 9.56 16.55
CA ALA A 122 -6.06 9.89 17.71
C ALA A 122 -6.07 11.41 17.98
N GLU A 123 -5.88 11.77 19.25
CA GLU A 123 -5.84 13.16 19.70
C GLU A 123 -4.80 13.35 20.83
N PRO A 124 -4.37 14.58 21.15
CA PRO A 124 -3.53 14.84 22.29
C PRO A 124 -4.17 14.40 23.61
N VAL A 125 -3.38 13.77 24.48
CA VAL A 125 -3.84 13.30 25.80
C VAL A 125 -4.49 14.42 26.62
N GLU A 126 -3.97 15.63 26.52
CA GLU A 126 -4.45 16.82 27.23
C GLU A 126 -5.87 17.26 26.81
N MET A 127 -6.33 16.79 25.65
CA MET A 127 -7.65 17.16 25.10
C MET A 127 -8.76 16.17 25.47
N MET A 128 -8.46 15.05 26.12
CA MET A 128 -9.46 14.07 26.52
C MET A 128 -10.42 14.61 27.62
N GLU A 129 -9.95 15.56 28.45
CA GLU A 129 -10.78 16.14 29.48
C GLU A 129 -11.72 17.19 28.85
N GLY A 130 -13.02 16.89 28.81
CA GLY A 130 -14.08 17.80 28.38
C GLY A 130 -14.47 17.75 26.90
N ASP A 131 -13.88 16.88 26.10
CA ASP A 131 -14.29 16.69 24.71
C ASP A 131 -15.26 15.50 24.58
N ASP A 132 -16.52 15.80 24.32
CA ASP A 132 -17.58 14.81 24.16
C ASP A 132 -17.84 14.57 22.65
N PRO A 133 -17.48 13.40 22.10
CA PRO A 133 -17.70 13.08 20.69
C PRO A 133 -19.15 13.19 20.22
N SER A 134 -20.12 13.03 21.13
CA SER A 134 -21.54 13.14 20.81
C SER A 134 -21.99 14.58 20.48
N ARG A 135 -21.17 15.57 20.84
CA ARG A 135 -21.41 17.01 20.62
C ARG A 135 -20.70 17.57 19.39
N TRP A 136 -19.94 16.74 18.67
CA TRP A 136 -19.25 17.20 17.48
C TRP A 136 -20.22 17.40 16.33
N SER A 137 -20.23 18.59 15.74
CA SER A 137 -20.91 18.90 14.49
C SER A 137 -19.91 19.08 13.35
N HIS A 138 -18.68 19.50 13.70
CA HIS A 138 -17.59 19.73 12.76
C HIS A 138 -16.25 19.40 13.42
N VAL A 139 -15.38 18.72 12.68
CA VAL A 139 -14.01 18.37 13.11
C VAL A 139 -13.00 18.68 12.01
N ARG A 140 -11.81 19.18 12.38
CA ARG A 140 -10.67 19.27 11.48
C ARG A 140 -9.68 18.16 11.82
N VAL A 141 -9.30 17.37 10.80
CA VAL A 141 -8.53 16.13 10.95
C VAL A 141 -7.38 16.12 9.97
N ALA A 142 -6.14 15.92 10.42
CA ALA A 142 -5.02 15.63 9.53
C ALA A 142 -4.99 14.12 9.23
N THR A 143 -4.88 13.78 7.96
CA THR A 143 -4.95 12.38 7.54
C THR A 143 -4.33 12.17 6.16
N LYS A 144 -3.90 10.93 5.93
CA LYS A 144 -3.56 10.42 4.61
C LYS A 144 -4.79 9.83 3.89
N TYR A 145 -5.90 9.62 4.61
CA TYR A 145 -7.11 8.92 4.20
C TYR A 145 -8.36 9.83 4.26
N PRO A 146 -8.40 10.92 3.46
CA PRO A 146 -9.50 11.88 3.55
C PRO A 146 -10.88 11.28 3.25
N GLU A 147 -11.00 10.37 2.29
CA GLU A 147 -12.31 9.81 1.93
C GLU A 147 -12.83 8.83 2.99
N VAL A 148 -11.96 7.98 3.54
CA VAL A 148 -12.33 7.11 4.68
C VAL A 148 -12.71 7.95 5.87
N THR A 149 -11.91 8.98 6.20
CA THR A 149 -12.16 9.88 7.32
C THR A 149 -13.50 10.60 7.19
N LYS A 150 -13.80 11.18 6.02
CA LYS A 150 -15.10 11.84 5.78
C LYS A 150 -16.26 10.87 5.95
N ARG A 151 -16.19 9.66 5.36
CA ARG A 151 -17.26 8.65 5.49
C ARG A 151 -17.47 8.26 6.96
N HIS A 152 -16.37 8.06 7.70
CA HIS A 152 -16.43 7.69 9.11
C HIS A 152 -17.17 8.72 9.96
N PHE A 153 -16.81 10.00 9.85
CA PHE A 153 -17.46 11.07 10.59
C PHE A 153 -18.89 11.36 10.09
N ALA A 154 -19.11 11.31 8.77
CA ALA A 154 -20.44 11.52 8.17
C ALA A 154 -21.47 10.48 8.65
N ALA A 155 -21.06 9.23 8.87
CA ALA A 155 -21.94 8.19 9.43
C ALA A 155 -22.50 8.54 10.82
N ARG A 156 -21.93 9.52 11.51
CA ARG A 156 -22.36 10.06 12.81
C ARG A 156 -22.94 11.46 12.72
N GLY A 157 -23.16 11.96 11.53
CA GLY A 157 -23.65 13.33 11.31
C GLY A 157 -22.61 14.42 11.56
N VAL A 158 -21.32 14.08 11.62
CA VAL A 158 -20.21 15.02 11.84
C VAL A 158 -19.55 15.39 10.52
N GLN A 159 -19.39 16.69 10.26
CA GLN A 159 -18.65 17.17 9.10
C GLN A 159 -17.13 17.15 9.36
N ALA A 160 -16.35 16.42 8.58
CA ALA A 160 -14.90 16.37 8.68
C ALA A 160 -14.23 17.25 7.62
N GLU A 161 -13.50 18.28 8.06
CA GLU A 161 -12.54 19.02 7.25
C GLU A 161 -11.19 18.27 7.29
N CYS A 162 -10.80 17.65 6.18
CA CYS A 162 -9.58 16.88 6.12
C CYS A 162 -8.39 17.69 5.60
N VAL A 163 -7.34 17.79 6.40
CA VAL A 163 -6.04 18.31 5.99
C VAL A 163 -5.20 17.13 5.51
N LYS A 164 -5.01 17.01 4.20
CA LYS A 164 -4.29 15.88 3.62
C LYS A 164 -2.78 16.03 3.83
N LEU A 165 -2.19 15.07 4.55
CA LEU A 165 -0.75 14.91 4.71
C LEU A 165 -0.33 13.53 4.18
N ASN A 166 0.96 13.36 3.87
CA ASN A 166 1.51 12.09 3.41
C ASN A 166 2.29 11.33 4.49
N GLY A 167 2.53 11.94 5.63
CA GLY A 167 3.25 11.39 6.79
C GLY A 167 3.40 12.42 7.88
N ALA A 168 3.97 12.00 9.03
CA ALA A 168 4.17 12.82 10.22
C ALA A 168 2.88 13.51 10.72
N MET A 169 1.76 12.77 10.69
CA MET A 169 0.45 13.27 11.12
C MET A 169 0.49 13.78 12.56
N GLU A 170 1.31 13.16 13.41
CA GLU A 170 1.44 13.47 14.84
C GLU A 170 1.91 14.90 15.11
N LEU A 171 2.56 15.53 14.13
CA LEU A 171 2.96 16.95 14.24
C LEU A 171 1.78 17.91 14.05
N ALA A 172 0.71 17.49 13.41
CA ALA A 172 -0.38 18.40 13.07
C ALA A 172 -1.10 18.97 14.31
N PRO A 173 -1.42 18.21 15.36
CA PRO A 173 -1.97 18.76 16.59
C PRO A 173 -1.01 19.68 17.34
N THR A 174 0.26 19.30 17.47
CA THR A 174 1.26 20.08 18.21
C THR A 174 1.57 21.43 17.57
N LEU A 175 1.40 21.52 16.25
CA LEU A 175 1.57 22.76 15.50
C LEU A 175 0.25 23.54 15.30
N GLY A 176 -0.85 23.10 15.94
CA GLY A 176 -2.13 23.79 15.87
C GLY A 176 -2.86 23.68 14.53
N LEU A 177 -2.45 22.75 13.64
CA LEU A 177 -3.06 22.57 12.33
C LEU A 177 -4.46 21.94 12.45
N CYS A 178 -4.61 20.99 13.37
CA CYS A 178 -5.86 20.32 13.70
C CYS A 178 -5.85 19.83 15.14
N ARG A 179 -7.01 19.35 15.62
CA ARG A 179 -7.10 18.74 16.97
C ARG A 179 -6.96 17.22 16.92
N ARG A 180 -7.24 16.60 15.78
CA ARG A 180 -7.29 15.14 15.61
C ARG A 180 -6.54 14.70 14.38
N ILE A 181 -6.06 13.48 14.43
CA ILE A 181 -5.48 12.80 13.28
C ILE A 181 -6.22 11.49 13.01
N VAL A 182 -6.21 11.05 11.76
CA VAL A 182 -6.59 9.67 11.37
C VAL A 182 -5.41 9.06 10.66
N ASP A 183 -4.84 8.03 11.25
CA ASP A 183 -3.67 7.33 10.68
C ASP A 183 -3.65 5.85 11.07
N LEU A 184 -2.72 5.10 10.48
CA LEU A 184 -2.49 3.70 10.79
C LEU A 184 -1.76 3.56 12.13
N VAL A 185 -2.30 2.74 12.99
CA VAL A 185 -1.73 2.41 14.30
C VAL A 185 -1.40 0.92 14.34
N SER A 186 -0.12 0.59 14.50
CA SER A 186 0.32 -0.79 14.72
C SER A 186 0.45 -1.05 16.23
N THR A 187 1.51 -0.54 16.86
CA THR A 187 1.76 -0.69 18.31
C THR A 187 1.32 0.51 19.13
N GLY A 188 1.04 1.65 18.50
CA GLY A 188 0.74 2.92 19.16
C GLY A 188 1.97 3.64 19.74
N SER A 189 3.16 3.11 19.55
CA SER A 189 4.40 3.70 20.10
C SER A 189 4.68 5.10 19.55
N THR A 190 4.41 5.35 18.27
CA THR A 190 4.59 6.68 17.64
C THR A 190 3.60 7.69 18.23
N LEU A 191 2.33 7.31 18.40
CA LEU A 191 1.34 8.18 19.05
C LEU A 191 1.80 8.57 20.45
N LYS A 192 2.16 7.57 21.27
CA LYS A 192 2.62 7.78 22.65
C LYS A 192 3.85 8.68 22.73
N ALA A 193 4.82 8.48 21.83
CA ALA A 193 6.03 9.31 21.78
C ALA A 193 5.76 10.77 21.46
N ASN A 194 4.62 11.08 20.80
CA ASN A 194 4.20 12.43 20.44
C ASN A 194 3.03 12.97 21.30
N GLY A 195 2.76 12.34 22.46
CA GLY A 195 1.72 12.81 23.39
C GLY A 195 0.29 12.60 22.89
N LEU A 196 0.09 11.68 21.95
CA LEU A 196 -1.21 11.34 21.38
C LEU A 196 -1.73 10.01 21.94
N VAL A 197 -3.03 9.89 21.99
CA VAL A 197 -3.75 8.67 22.37
C VAL A 197 -4.77 8.32 21.30
N GLU A 198 -4.93 7.04 21.06
CA GLU A 198 -5.99 6.50 20.22
C GLU A 198 -7.33 6.59 20.95
N VAL A 199 -8.30 7.24 20.32
CA VAL A 199 -9.63 7.47 20.92
C VAL A 199 -10.72 6.69 20.22
N GLU A 200 -10.48 6.27 18.97
CA GLU A 200 -11.51 5.58 18.21
C GLU A 200 -10.89 4.69 17.11
N HIS A 201 -11.40 3.46 17.02
CA HIS A 201 -11.08 2.50 15.98
C HIS A 201 -12.01 2.70 14.77
N ILE A 202 -11.43 2.79 13.57
CA ILE A 202 -12.17 2.93 12.32
C ILE A 202 -12.27 1.57 11.60
N ALA A 203 -11.12 0.91 11.39
CA ALA A 203 -11.06 -0.37 10.69
C ALA A 203 -9.76 -1.13 10.97
N ASP A 204 -9.85 -2.46 10.94
CA ASP A 204 -8.67 -3.32 10.87
C ASP A 204 -8.11 -3.35 9.45
N VAL A 205 -6.80 -3.35 9.35
CA VAL A 205 -6.08 -3.28 8.08
C VAL A 205 -5.10 -4.43 7.96
N THR A 206 -5.20 -5.13 6.84
CA THR A 206 -4.23 -6.12 6.35
C THR A 206 -3.99 -5.88 4.87
N SER A 207 -2.93 -6.49 4.33
CA SER A 207 -2.67 -6.41 2.89
C SER A 207 -3.47 -7.45 2.12
N ARG A 208 -3.97 -7.06 0.97
CA ARG A 208 -4.76 -7.88 0.05
C ARG A 208 -4.01 -8.13 -1.24
N LEU A 209 -4.17 -9.33 -1.80
CA LEU A 209 -3.91 -9.54 -3.22
C LEU A 209 -5.05 -8.90 -3.99
N ILE A 210 -4.72 -8.01 -4.91
CA ILE A 210 -5.68 -7.29 -5.76
C ILE A 210 -5.44 -7.60 -7.22
N VAL A 211 -6.50 -7.55 -8.00
CA VAL A 211 -6.51 -7.91 -9.43
C VAL A 211 -7.32 -6.87 -10.19
N ASN A 212 -6.84 -6.47 -11.37
CA ASN A 212 -7.63 -5.68 -12.32
C ASN A 212 -8.78 -6.55 -12.87
N ARG A 213 -10.03 -6.08 -12.77
CA ARG A 213 -11.23 -6.84 -13.19
C ARG A 213 -11.25 -7.15 -14.69
N ALA A 214 -10.77 -6.22 -15.53
CA ALA A 214 -10.71 -6.46 -16.98
C ALA A 214 -9.65 -7.51 -17.31
N ALA A 215 -8.47 -7.41 -16.72
CA ALA A 215 -7.43 -8.43 -16.84
C ALA A 215 -7.92 -9.80 -16.35
N PHE A 216 -8.65 -9.86 -15.24
CA PHE A 216 -9.20 -11.10 -14.73
C PHE A 216 -10.19 -11.74 -15.72
N LYS A 217 -11.02 -10.94 -16.40
CA LYS A 217 -11.96 -11.44 -17.42
C LYS A 217 -11.26 -12.00 -18.67
N THR A 218 -10.19 -11.36 -19.12
CA THR A 218 -9.47 -11.72 -20.35
C THR A 218 -8.43 -12.82 -20.15
N ARG A 219 -7.87 -12.95 -18.93
CA ARG A 219 -6.80 -13.89 -18.55
C ARG A 219 -7.17 -14.72 -17.33
N THR A 220 -8.42 -15.17 -17.24
CA THR A 220 -9.00 -15.82 -16.04
C THR A 220 -8.17 -17.01 -15.57
N ALA A 221 -7.81 -17.93 -16.45
CA ALA A 221 -7.09 -19.15 -16.07
C ALA A 221 -5.71 -18.84 -15.46
N GLU A 222 -4.97 -17.94 -16.08
CA GLU A 222 -3.62 -17.57 -15.64
C GLU A 222 -3.65 -16.80 -14.30
N ILE A 223 -4.54 -15.82 -14.18
CA ILE A 223 -4.67 -15.04 -12.95
C ILE A 223 -5.20 -15.90 -11.80
N SER A 224 -6.14 -16.82 -12.06
CA SER A 224 -6.64 -17.77 -11.05
C SER A 224 -5.54 -18.65 -10.49
N GLN A 225 -4.64 -19.14 -11.34
CA GLN A 225 -3.46 -19.91 -10.88
C GLN A 225 -2.60 -19.11 -9.89
N TRP A 226 -2.40 -17.81 -10.15
CA TRP A 226 -1.65 -16.96 -9.23
C TRP A 226 -2.41 -16.75 -7.91
N ILE A 227 -3.72 -16.52 -7.95
CA ILE A 227 -4.53 -16.40 -6.75
C ILE A 227 -4.43 -17.67 -5.90
N ASP A 228 -4.48 -18.85 -6.52
CA ASP A 228 -4.38 -20.14 -5.83
C ASP A 228 -3.02 -20.36 -5.22
N LYS A 229 -1.93 -20.06 -5.93
CA LYS A 229 -0.55 -20.12 -5.39
C LYS A 229 -0.36 -19.19 -4.17
N PHE A 230 -0.89 -17.97 -4.22
CA PHE A 230 -0.85 -17.07 -3.07
C PHE A 230 -1.71 -17.59 -1.92
N ARG A 231 -2.86 -18.21 -2.20
CA ARG A 231 -3.70 -18.83 -1.17
C ARG A 231 -2.99 -19.98 -0.47
N GLU A 232 -2.32 -20.85 -1.24
CA GLU A 232 -1.49 -21.92 -0.70
C GLU A 232 -0.35 -21.35 0.19
N ALA A 233 0.31 -20.30 -0.26
CA ALA A 233 1.37 -19.62 0.50
C ALA A 233 0.85 -19.03 1.83
N VAL A 234 -0.34 -18.45 1.84
CA VAL A 234 -0.99 -17.93 3.06
C VAL A 234 -1.33 -19.07 4.02
N ASN A 235 -1.93 -20.15 3.51
CA ASN A 235 -2.32 -21.31 4.32
C ASN A 235 -1.09 -21.98 4.95
N ALA A 236 -0.01 -22.13 4.19
CA ALA A 236 1.24 -22.74 4.69
C ALA A 236 1.93 -21.89 5.77
N ARG A 237 1.68 -20.58 5.81
CA ARG A 237 2.18 -19.70 6.87
C ARG A 237 1.39 -19.81 8.17
N GLN A 238 0.13 -20.20 8.10
CA GLN A 238 -0.78 -20.32 9.25
C GLN A 238 -0.73 -21.70 9.92
N ALA A 239 -0.19 -22.70 9.22
CA ALA A 239 0.02 -24.07 9.71
C ALA A 239 1.31 -24.18 10.49
#